data_33302f9801c2e2e115a3ebb8631fc566
#
_entry.id   33302f9801c2e2e115a3ebb8631fc566
#
_cell.length_a   1.000
_cell.length_b   1.000
_cell.length_c   1.000
_cell.angle_alpha   90.00
_cell.angle_beta   90.00
_cell.angle_gamma   90.00
#
_symmetry.space_group_name_H-M   'P 1'
#
loop_
_entity.id
_entity.type
_entity.pdbx_description
1 polymer ?
#
loop_
_entity_poly.entity_id
_entity_poly.type
_entity_poly.pdbx_seq_one_letter_code
_entity_poly.pdbx_strand_id
1 'polypeptide(L)'
;MKIAKSVFLAALLAAGLACGYSKPATTPPVAGTMPTITELAPANINHGGPAFTLTVNGTDFGSTAAIYWNGTAETTTVVAPGTQLMTTIPATDIAASGTATVTVTNPGTTGGVYGGGTSAETSAPMTFTIN
;
A
#
# COMPACT_ATOMS: atom_id res chain seq x y z
N MET A 1 1.11 69.42 16.99
CA MET A 1 1.49 68.50 17.91
C MET A 1 0.44 67.52 18.25
N LYS A 2 -0.29 66.96 17.84
CA LYS A 2 -1.21 65.99 18.24
C LYS A 2 -1.62 65.13 17.16
N ILE A 3 -0.72 64.77 16.34
CA ILE A 3 -1.09 64.09 15.14
C ILE A 3 -0.75 62.64 15.15
N ALA A 4 -0.03 62.25 16.09
CA ALA A 4 0.55 60.92 16.10
C ALA A 4 -0.42 59.77 16.44
N LYS A 5 -1.69 60.02 16.44
CA LYS A 5 -2.62 59.05 17.03
C LYS A 5 -3.38 58.20 16.08
N SER A 6 -3.23 58.48 14.83
CA SER A 6 -4.06 57.77 13.84
C SER A 6 -3.42 56.52 13.24
N VAL A 7 -2.21 56.26 13.57
CA VAL A 7 -1.45 55.19 12.90
C VAL A 7 -1.63 53.82 13.57
N PHE A 8 -2.13 53.83 14.77
CA PHE A 8 -2.20 52.58 15.53
C PHE A 8 -3.36 51.66 15.20
N LEU A 9 -4.34 52.17 14.52
CA LEU A 9 -5.55 51.38 14.30
C LEU A 9 -5.47 50.45 13.11
N ALA A 10 -4.57 50.73 12.21
CA ALA A 10 -4.50 49.93 10.97
C ALA A 10 -3.78 48.59 11.13
N ALA A 11 -2.87 48.52 12.08
CA ALA A 11 -2.08 47.29 12.26
C ALA A 11 -2.83 46.16 12.93
N LEU A 12 -3.87 46.48 13.69
CA LEU A 12 -4.59 45.46 14.43
C LEU A 12 -5.63 44.70 13.59
N LEU A 13 -6.08 45.30 12.52
CA LEU A 13 -7.06 44.68 11.67
C LEU A 13 -6.49 43.57 10.78
N ALA A 14 -5.20 43.66 10.47
CA ALA A 14 -4.60 42.65 9.60
C ALA A 14 -4.39 41.31 10.31
N ALA A 15 -4.21 41.31 11.60
CA ALA A 15 -4.02 40.07 12.35
C ALA A 15 -5.32 39.24 12.54
N GLY A 16 -6.44 39.94 12.61
CA GLY A 16 -7.72 39.24 12.77
C GLY A 16 -8.23 38.52 11.53
N LEU A 17 -7.83 39.00 10.37
CA LEU A 17 -8.24 38.38 9.11
C LEU A 17 -7.49 37.10 8.77
N ALA A 18 -6.27 36.96 9.25
CA ALA A 18 -5.46 35.77 9.01
C ALA A 18 -6.04 34.53 9.73
N CYS A 19 -6.71 34.71 10.85
CA CYS A 19 -7.29 33.60 11.60
C CYS A 19 -8.60 33.06 11.02
N GLY A 20 -9.29 33.83 10.19
CA GLY A 20 -10.54 33.41 9.58
C GLY A 20 -10.38 32.46 8.40
N TYR A 21 -9.18 32.33 7.90
CA TYR A 21 -8.88 31.51 6.74
C TYR A 21 -8.14 30.23 7.05
N SER A 22 -8.19 29.77 8.29
CA SER A 22 -7.61 28.47 8.62
C SER A 22 -8.32 27.40 7.85
N LYS A 23 -7.63 26.84 6.89
CA LYS A 23 -8.07 25.66 6.19
C LYS A 23 -8.26 24.54 7.20
N PRO A 24 -9.41 23.83 7.18
CA PRO A 24 -9.54 22.66 8.03
C PRO A 24 -8.40 21.71 7.77
N ALA A 25 -7.72 21.31 8.83
CA ALA A 25 -6.61 20.37 8.74
C ALA A 25 -7.16 19.03 8.27
N THR A 26 -6.65 18.55 7.13
CA THR A 26 -6.89 17.18 6.71
C THR A 26 -5.93 16.28 7.48
N THR A 27 -6.44 15.25 8.13
CA THR A 27 -5.60 14.22 8.75
C THR A 27 -4.86 13.44 7.66
N PRO A 28 -3.52 13.31 7.74
CA PRO A 28 -2.81 12.45 6.81
C PRO A 28 -3.22 10.99 7.03
N PRO A 29 -3.10 10.13 6.00
CA PRO A 29 -3.33 8.71 6.19
C PRO A 29 -2.34 8.16 7.21
N VAL A 30 -2.82 7.23 8.04
CA VAL A 30 -1.96 6.49 8.96
C VAL A 30 -1.31 5.31 8.22
N ALA A 31 -0.20 4.80 8.74
CA ALA A 31 0.41 3.60 8.20
C ALA A 31 -0.58 2.44 8.24
N GLY A 32 -0.69 1.71 7.14
CA GLY A 32 -1.45 0.47 7.08
C GLY A 32 -0.75 -0.66 7.83
N THR A 33 -1.38 -1.81 7.87
CA THR A 33 -0.75 -3.01 8.41
C THR A 33 0.14 -3.63 7.34
N MET A 34 1.42 -3.76 7.64
CA MET A 34 2.40 -4.35 6.74
C MET A 34 2.22 -5.87 6.69
N PRO A 35 1.95 -6.45 5.53
CA PRO A 35 1.83 -7.90 5.40
C PRO A 35 3.20 -8.57 5.50
N THR A 36 3.23 -9.82 5.94
CA THR A 36 4.45 -10.63 6.01
C THR A 36 4.22 -11.95 5.29
N ILE A 37 5.12 -12.30 4.37
CA ILE A 37 5.13 -13.61 3.71
C ILE A 37 6.02 -14.54 4.54
N THR A 38 5.51 -15.71 4.88
CA THR A 38 6.28 -16.74 5.62
C THR A 38 6.65 -17.92 4.75
N GLU A 39 5.84 -18.23 3.73
CA GLU A 39 6.06 -19.39 2.87
C GLU A 39 5.38 -19.22 1.51
N LEU A 40 6.00 -19.78 0.48
CA LEU A 40 5.42 -19.95 -0.85
C LEU A 40 5.22 -21.44 -1.14
N ALA A 41 4.07 -21.81 -1.66
CA ALA A 41 3.77 -23.17 -2.03
C ALA A 41 3.16 -23.25 -3.47
N PRO A 42 3.84 -23.91 -4.41
CA PRO A 42 5.14 -24.56 -4.26
C PRO A 42 6.28 -23.56 -4.01
N ALA A 43 7.38 -24.00 -3.42
CA ALA A 43 8.54 -23.13 -3.18
C ALA A 43 9.39 -22.91 -4.45
N ASN A 44 9.25 -23.78 -5.44
CA ASN A 44 9.90 -23.70 -6.74
C ASN A 44 9.08 -24.48 -7.77
N ILE A 45 9.41 -24.27 -9.06
CA ILE A 45 8.80 -24.99 -10.17
C ILE A 45 9.82 -25.14 -11.30
N ASN A 46 9.62 -26.12 -12.19
CA ASN A 46 10.42 -26.22 -13.40
C ASN A 46 9.93 -25.26 -14.47
N HIS A 47 10.86 -24.62 -15.17
CA HIS A 47 10.52 -23.76 -16.29
C HIS A 47 9.83 -24.51 -17.44
N GLY A 48 9.11 -23.78 -18.26
CA GLY A 48 8.45 -24.32 -19.45
C GLY A 48 7.23 -25.19 -19.16
N GLY A 49 6.80 -25.27 -17.90
CA GLY A 49 5.59 -25.96 -17.51
C GLY A 49 4.32 -25.17 -17.81
N PRO A 50 3.13 -25.77 -17.53
CA PRO A 50 1.86 -25.06 -17.63
C PRO A 50 1.72 -23.99 -16.51
N ALA A 51 0.71 -23.14 -16.64
CA ALA A 51 0.30 -22.25 -15.57
C ALA A 51 0.06 -23.04 -14.27
N PHE A 52 0.43 -22.46 -13.14
CA PHE A 52 0.29 -23.11 -11.85
C PHE A 52 -0.32 -22.18 -10.80
N THR A 53 -0.86 -22.77 -9.76
CA THR A 53 -1.38 -22.01 -8.63
C THR A 53 -0.27 -21.80 -7.60
N LEU A 54 -0.01 -20.54 -7.29
CA LEU A 54 0.90 -20.15 -6.21
C LEU A 54 0.06 -19.83 -4.97
N THR A 55 0.36 -20.49 -3.88
CA THR A 55 -0.19 -20.17 -2.56
C THR A 55 0.83 -19.39 -1.75
N VAL A 56 0.41 -18.28 -1.20
CA VAL A 56 1.23 -17.42 -0.35
C VAL A 56 0.71 -17.49 1.07
N ASN A 57 1.51 -18.03 1.97
CA ASN A 57 1.20 -18.09 3.39
C ASN A 57 1.92 -16.96 4.12
N GLY A 58 1.27 -16.42 5.14
CA GLY A 58 1.86 -15.32 5.89
C GLY A 58 0.96 -14.82 7.00
N THR A 59 1.12 -13.56 7.33
CA THR A 59 0.33 -12.87 8.36
C THR A 59 -0.03 -11.46 7.90
N ASP A 60 -1.05 -10.92 8.52
CA ASP A 60 -1.50 -9.54 8.32
C ASP A 60 -1.92 -9.21 6.87
N PHE A 61 -2.39 -10.21 6.14
CA PHE A 61 -2.96 -10.00 4.81
C PHE A 61 -4.32 -9.31 4.92
N GLY A 62 -4.46 -8.18 4.27
CA GLY A 62 -5.74 -7.48 4.19
C GLY A 62 -6.76 -8.24 3.36
N SER A 63 -8.03 -7.93 3.53
CA SER A 63 -9.12 -8.55 2.77
C SER A 63 -9.07 -8.28 1.26
N THR A 64 -8.32 -7.27 0.87
CA THR A 64 -8.10 -6.87 -0.52
C THR A 64 -6.62 -6.92 -0.90
N ALA A 65 -5.82 -7.66 -0.13
CA ALA A 65 -4.40 -7.83 -0.40
C ALA A 65 -4.18 -8.44 -1.79
N ALA A 66 -3.14 -7.97 -2.47
CA ALA A 66 -2.78 -8.43 -3.81
C ALA A 66 -1.37 -9.01 -3.81
N ILE A 67 -1.21 -10.13 -4.53
CA ILE A 67 0.09 -10.74 -4.79
C ILE A 67 0.69 -10.05 -6.00
N TYR A 68 1.98 -9.73 -5.91
CA TYR A 68 2.78 -9.18 -7.00
C TYR A 68 3.87 -10.18 -7.38
N TRP A 69 3.94 -10.47 -8.66
CA TRP A 69 4.97 -11.30 -9.27
C TRP A 69 5.89 -10.42 -10.10
N ASN A 70 7.16 -10.33 -9.72
CA ASN A 70 8.12 -9.41 -10.34
C ASN A 70 7.60 -7.96 -10.48
N GLY A 71 6.82 -7.50 -9.50
CA GLY A 71 6.24 -6.16 -9.51
C GLY A 71 4.94 -6.01 -10.29
N THR A 72 4.45 -7.08 -10.91
CA THR A 72 3.15 -7.09 -11.61
C THR A 72 2.08 -7.66 -10.69
N ALA A 73 0.97 -6.95 -10.55
CA ALA A 73 -0.15 -7.41 -9.74
C ALA A 73 -0.86 -8.60 -10.41
N GLU A 74 -1.04 -9.66 -9.64
CA GLU A 74 -1.75 -10.86 -10.08
C GLU A 74 -3.16 -10.91 -9.51
N THR A 75 -4.06 -11.60 -10.21
CA THR A 75 -5.41 -11.83 -9.71
C THR A 75 -5.34 -12.68 -8.45
N THR A 76 -5.64 -12.09 -7.31
CA THR A 76 -5.46 -12.72 -6.00
C THR A 76 -6.78 -13.14 -5.40
N THR A 77 -6.82 -14.35 -4.86
CA THR A 77 -7.95 -14.89 -4.10
C THR A 77 -7.54 -15.04 -2.64
N VAL A 78 -8.35 -14.54 -1.73
CA VAL A 78 -8.17 -14.77 -0.29
C VAL A 78 -8.72 -16.14 0.06
N VAL A 79 -7.85 -17.05 0.49
CA VAL A 79 -8.21 -18.41 0.89
C VAL A 79 -8.55 -18.47 2.37
N ALA A 80 -7.65 -17.93 3.19
CA ALA A 80 -7.87 -17.77 4.61
C ALA A 80 -7.58 -16.32 5.00
N PRO A 81 -8.57 -15.60 5.55
CA PRO A 81 -8.40 -14.20 5.90
C PRO A 81 -7.17 -13.98 6.79
N GLY A 82 -6.36 -13.03 6.39
CA GLY A 82 -5.16 -12.63 7.12
C GLY A 82 -3.94 -13.53 6.95
N THR A 83 -4.08 -14.76 6.46
CA THR A 83 -2.99 -15.75 6.53
C THR A 83 -2.68 -16.46 5.22
N GLN A 84 -3.60 -16.52 4.27
CA GLN A 84 -3.37 -17.27 3.04
C GLN A 84 -4.02 -16.63 1.82
N LEU A 85 -3.22 -16.44 0.79
CA LEU A 85 -3.64 -15.94 -0.52
C LEU A 85 -3.26 -16.94 -1.61
N MET A 86 -3.98 -16.92 -2.71
CA MET A 86 -3.69 -17.71 -3.91
C MET A 86 -3.73 -16.85 -5.16
N THR A 87 -2.87 -17.18 -6.12
CA THR A 87 -2.93 -16.65 -7.47
C THR A 87 -2.54 -17.70 -8.49
N THR A 88 -2.91 -17.50 -9.74
CA THR A 88 -2.46 -18.33 -10.86
C THR A 88 -1.35 -17.61 -11.61
N ILE A 89 -0.18 -18.21 -11.67
CA ILE A 89 0.96 -17.71 -12.44
C ILE A 89 0.89 -18.31 -13.84
N PRO A 90 0.85 -17.49 -14.89
CA PRO A 90 0.74 -18.00 -16.27
C PRO A 90 2.04 -18.67 -16.72
N ALA A 91 1.93 -19.57 -17.67
CA ALA A 91 3.08 -20.30 -18.23
C ALA A 91 4.15 -19.36 -18.84
N THR A 92 3.75 -18.19 -19.30
CA THR A 92 4.66 -17.20 -19.85
C THR A 92 5.66 -16.67 -18.83
N ASP A 93 5.27 -16.63 -17.56
CA ASP A 93 6.11 -16.09 -16.48
C ASP A 93 7.12 -17.09 -15.95
N ILE A 94 6.97 -18.36 -16.33
CA ILE A 94 7.89 -19.45 -16.00
C ILE A 94 8.50 -20.09 -17.25
N ALA A 95 8.51 -19.38 -18.37
CA ALA A 95 9.05 -19.91 -19.64
C ALA A 95 10.55 -20.16 -19.60
N ALA A 96 11.29 -19.47 -18.75
CA ALA A 96 12.72 -19.62 -18.58
C ALA A 96 13.09 -19.83 -17.12
N SER A 97 14.19 -20.55 -16.88
CA SER A 97 14.74 -20.72 -15.53
C SER A 97 15.25 -19.38 -14.97
N GLY A 98 15.19 -19.23 -13.66
CA GLY A 98 15.61 -18.03 -12.97
C GLY A 98 14.94 -17.88 -11.62
N THR A 99 14.77 -16.65 -11.20
CA THR A 99 14.10 -16.32 -9.96
C THR A 99 13.03 -15.26 -10.20
N ALA A 100 11.94 -15.34 -9.44
CA ALA A 100 10.93 -14.31 -9.40
C ALA A 100 10.83 -13.75 -7.99
N THR A 101 10.49 -12.49 -7.90
CA THR A 101 10.25 -11.82 -6.63
C THR A 101 8.75 -11.78 -6.36
N VAL A 102 8.34 -12.31 -5.22
CA VAL A 102 6.95 -12.31 -4.77
C VAL A 102 6.80 -11.35 -3.61
N THR A 103 5.85 -10.44 -3.72
CA THR A 103 5.46 -9.53 -2.64
C THR A 103 3.94 -9.55 -2.50
N VAL A 104 3.46 -9.14 -1.34
CA VAL A 104 2.04 -8.91 -1.07
C VAL A 104 1.86 -7.46 -0.66
N THR A 105 0.89 -6.80 -1.24
CA THR A 105 0.54 -5.43 -0.89
C THR A 105 -0.87 -5.39 -0.32
N ASN A 106 -0.98 -4.83 0.89
CA ASN A 106 -2.25 -4.38 1.43
C ASN A 106 -2.53 -3.00 0.84
N PRO A 107 -3.57 -2.82 0.03
CA PRO A 107 -3.87 -1.51 -0.52
C PRO A 107 -4.27 -0.54 0.60
N GLY A 108 -3.93 0.72 0.41
CA GLY A 108 -4.37 1.76 1.30
C GLY A 108 -5.88 1.98 1.19
N THR A 109 -6.44 2.60 2.20
CA THR A 109 -7.83 3.04 2.19
C THR A 109 -7.91 4.54 2.02
N THR A 110 -8.90 5.01 1.28
CA THR A 110 -9.16 6.44 1.20
C THR A 110 -9.77 6.94 2.49
N GLY A 111 -9.33 8.12 2.93
CA GLY A 111 -9.95 8.78 4.07
C GLY A 111 -11.31 9.37 3.71
N GLY A 112 -12.02 9.82 4.73
CA GLY A 112 -13.27 10.55 4.58
C GLY A 112 -13.06 12.00 4.10
N VAL A 113 -14.12 12.80 4.16
CA VAL A 113 -14.12 14.21 3.75
C VAL A 113 -13.03 15.03 4.47
N TYR A 114 -12.69 14.65 5.67
CA TYR A 114 -11.68 15.33 6.50
C TYR A 114 -10.29 14.66 6.45
N GLY A 115 -10.06 13.78 5.52
CA GLY A 115 -8.81 13.02 5.43
C GLY A 115 -8.86 11.69 6.21
N GLY A 116 -7.71 11.15 6.56
CA GLY A 116 -7.57 9.84 7.19
C GLY A 116 -7.38 8.73 6.16
N GLY A 117 -7.75 7.51 6.52
CA GLY A 117 -7.46 6.33 5.73
C GLY A 117 -6.12 5.69 6.12
N THR A 118 -5.68 4.70 5.35
CA THR A 118 -4.40 4.03 5.56
C THR A 118 -3.55 4.09 4.30
N SER A 119 -2.23 4.17 4.46
CA SER A 119 -1.31 4.01 3.35
C SER A 119 -1.26 2.55 2.90
N ALA A 120 -0.91 2.32 1.63
CA ALA A 120 -0.61 0.98 1.15
C ALA A 120 0.70 0.49 1.78
N GLU A 121 0.73 -0.79 2.16
CA GLU A 121 1.90 -1.42 2.74
C GLU A 121 2.24 -2.69 1.97
N THR A 122 3.53 -2.85 1.65
CA THR A 122 4.03 -3.99 0.89
C THR A 122 4.98 -4.82 1.74
N SER A 123 4.83 -6.13 1.68
CA SER A 123 5.70 -7.08 2.40
C SER A 123 7.16 -7.00 1.94
N ALA A 124 8.06 -7.50 2.76
CA ALA A 124 9.39 -7.86 2.30
C ALA A 124 9.28 -8.86 1.13
N PRO A 125 10.17 -8.77 0.14
CA PRO A 125 10.15 -9.70 -0.99
C PRO A 125 10.57 -11.10 -0.58
N MET A 126 9.90 -12.12 -1.16
CA MET A 126 10.31 -13.50 -1.06
C MET A 126 10.67 -14.02 -2.45
N THR A 127 11.81 -14.70 -2.54
CA THR A 127 12.30 -15.22 -3.81
C THR A 127 11.66 -16.57 -4.13
N PHE A 128 11.13 -16.68 -5.33
CA PHE A 128 10.63 -17.92 -5.91
C PHE A 128 11.63 -18.44 -6.95
N THR A 129 11.92 -19.72 -6.94
CA THR A 129 12.89 -20.33 -7.87
C THR A 129 12.18 -21.03 -9.02
N ILE A 130 12.62 -20.75 -10.23
CA ILE A 130 12.21 -21.43 -11.46
C ILE A 130 13.41 -22.24 -11.96
N ASN A 131 13.36 -23.57 -11.82
CA ASN A 131 14.47 -24.48 -12.15
C ASN A 131 14.58 -24.73 -13.64
#